data_648c633a4e743e3c158e38962c92eda5
#
_entry.id   648c633a4e743e3c158e38962c92eda5
#
_cell.length_a   1.000
_cell.length_b   1.000
_cell.length_c   1.000
_cell.angle_alpha   90.00
_cell.angle_beta   90.00
_cell.angle_gamma   90.00
#
_symmetry.space_group_name_H-M   'P 1'
#
loop_
_entity.id
_entity.type
_entity.pdbx_description
1 polymer ?
#
loop_
_entity_poly.entity_id
_entity_poly.type
_entity_poly.pdbx_seq_one_letter_code
_entity_poly.pdbx_strand_id
1 'polypeptide(L)'
;MEKIIMIGLAVMLISVPAHAAYVTAESGLCVREKPDEESERVRVLPIGTEVDGEITDGWMQIGDGYISTDYIGDEDPLELIGTWRVTAYAYTGSACANGEMPEMGRTIAHNSLPFGTRIYIEGVGVREVMDRGPAYLGTEWCDLYLGDVAECVNWGDQTREIWLVK
;
A
#
# COMPACT_ATOMS: atom_id res chain seq x y z
N MET A 1 -57.89 2.19 39.55
CA MET A 1 -56.52 1.60 39.43
C MET A 1 -56.28 1.42 37.93
N GLU A 2 -55.66 2.41 37.29
CA GLU A 2 -55.30 2.33 35.89
C GLU A 2 -53.94 1.62 35.77
N LYS A 3 -53.89 0.57 34.92
CA LYS A 3 -52.66 -0.16 34.58
C LYS A 3 -51.95 0.56 33.43
N ILE A 4 -50.85 1.23 33.72
CA ILE A 4 -49.94 1.77 32.72
C ILE A 4 -49.21 0.60 32.05
N ILE A 5 -49.48 0.37 30.77
CA ILE A 5 -48.74 -0.58 29.95
C ILE A 5 -47.54 0.18 29.37
N MET A 6 -46.33 -0.10 29.89
CA MET A 6 -45.08 0.37 29.27
C MET A 6 -44.78 -0.50 28.04
N ILE A 7 -44.94 0.09 26.84
CA ILE A 7 -44.48 -0.52 25.59
C ILE A 7 -42.98 -0.22 25.49
N GLY A 8 -42.18 -1.20 25.77
CA GLY A 8 -40.75 -1.14 25.53
C GLY A 8 -40.44 -1.15 24.02
N LEU A 9 -39.90 -0.04 23.52
CA LEU A 9 -39.40 0.05 22.16
C LEU A 9 -38.07 -0.74 22.09
N ALA A 10 -38.09 -1.96 21.57
CA ALA A 10 -36.90 -2.70 21.26
C ALA A 10 -36.24 -2.07 20.03
N VAL A 11 -35.13 -1.36 20.24
CA VAL A 11 -34.26 -0.92 19.16
C VAL A 11 -33.56 -2.18 18.63
N MET A 12 -33.99 -2.69 17.49
CA MET A 12 -33.24 -3.69 16.73
C MET A 12 -31.96 -3.01 16.21
N LEU A 13 -30.83 -3.30 16.81
CA LEU A 13 -29.54 -3.01 16.22
C LEU A 13 -29.38 -3.92 14.99
N ILE A 14 -29.58 -3.36 13.82
CA ILE A 14 -29.25 -4.00 12.56
C ILE A 14 -27.72 -3.98 12.49
N SER A 15 -27.06 -5.08 12.83
CA SER A 15 -25.65 -5.25 12.50
C SER A 15 -25.53 -5.33 10.99
N VAL A 16 -25.04 -4.29 10.37
CA VAL A 16 -24.60 -4.35 8.97
C VAL A 16 -23.42 -5.33 8.96
N PRO A 17 -23.39 -6.36 8.09
CA PRO A 17 -22.24 -7.24 7.99
C PRO A 17 -21.00 -6.39 7.75
N ALA A 18 -19.93 -6.67 8.49
CA ALA A 18 -18.63 -6.05 8.27
C ALA A 18 -18.27 -6.23 6.79
N HIS A 19 -18.17 -5.15 6.04
CA HIS A 19 -17.73 -5.19 4.65
C HIS A 19 -16.20 -5.16 4.73
N ALA A 20 -15.55 -6.21 4.27
CA ALA A 20 -14.12 -6.19 4.12
C ALA A 20 -13.76 -5.08 3.12
N ALA A 21 -12.93 -4.16 3.55
CA ALA A 21 -12.41 -3.10 2.72
C ALA A 21 -10.88 -3.21 2.67
N TYR A 22 -10.27 -2.60 1.66
CA TYR A 22 -8.82 -2.63 1.46
C TYR A 22 -8.25 -1.23 1.45
N VAL A 23 -7.09 -1.05 2.04
CA VAL A 23 -6.33 0.21 1.95
C VAL A 23 -5.92 0.45 0.49
N THR A 24 -6.32 1.60 -0.08
CA THR A 24 -6.02 2.00 -1.46
C THR A 24 -4.89 3.02 -1.56
N ALA A 25 -4.50 3.64 -0.45
CA ALA A 25 -3.42 4.61 -0.40
C ALA A 25 -2.05 3.97 -0.66
N GLU A 26 -1.38 4.32 -1.77
CA GLU A 26 -0.08 3.75 -2.16
C GLU A 26 1.05 4.04 -1.18
N SER A 27 1.02 5.21 -0.53
CA SER A 27 1.97 5.59 0.53
C SER A 27 1.66 4.95 1.89
N GLY A 28 0.57 4.14 1.94
CA GLY A 28 0.00 3.60 3.17
C GLY A 28 -0.98 4.55 3.84
N LEU A 29 -1.82 4.00 4.71
CA LEU A 29 -2.88 4.70 5.46
C LEU A 29 -2.52 4.80 6.94
N CYS A 30 -2.50 6.04 7.45
CA CYS A 30 -2.25 6.28 8.86
C CYS A 30 -3.41 5.78 9.74
N VAL A 31 -3.10 4.98 10.74
CA VAL A 31 -3.99 4.72 11.88
C VAL A 31 -3.78 5.84 12.90
N ARG A 32 -4.87 6.43 13.34
CA ARG A 32 -4.89 7.56 14.26
C ARG A 32 -5.50 7.18 15.60
N GLU A 33 -5.05 7.83 16.67
CA GLU A 33 -5.63 7.61 18.02
C GLU A 33 -7.10 8.01 18.12
N LYS A 34 -7.51 9.05 17.36
CA LYS A 34 -8.88 9.60 17.29
C LYS A 34 -9.27 9.82 15.84
N PRO A 35 -10.59 9.90 15.53
CA PRO A 35 -11.08 10.17 14.18
C PRO A 35 -10.87 11.66 13.80
N ASP A 36 -9.60 12.03 13.64
CA ASP A 36 -9.15 13.39 13.37
C ASP A 36 -7.77 13.34 12.67
N GLU A 37 -7.60 14.11 11.60
CA GLU A 37 -6.34 14.18 10.83
C GLU A 37 -5.18 14.76 11.62
N GLU A 38 -5.45 15.60 12.61
CA GLU A 38 -4.44 16.21 13.50
C GLU A 38 -4.11 15.30 14.70
N SER A 39 -4.86 14.21 14.91
CA SER A 39 -4.62 13.26 15.99
C SER A 39 -3.29 12.52 15.83
N GLU A 40 -2.75 12.02 16.92
CA GLU A 40 -1.50 11.24 16.97
C GLU A 40 -1.59 10.02 16.03
N ARG A 41 -0.49 9.77 15.30
CA ARG A 41 -0.34 8.59 14.44
C ARG A 41 0.12 7.41 15.28
N VAL A 42 -0.65 6.34 15.28
CA VAL A 42 -0.33 5.08 15.97
C VAL A 42 0.59 4.22 15.12
N ARG A 43 0.24 4.04 13.84
CA ARG A 43 0.99 3.25 12.85
C ARG A 43 0.51 3.55 11.43
N VAL A 44 1.12 2.89 10.44
CA VAL A 44 0.71 2.98 9.03
C VAL A 44 0.35 1.58 8.53
N LEU A 45 -0.78 1.47 7.83
CA LEU A 45 -1.21 0.28 7.11
C LEU A 45 -0.70 0.36 5.67
N PRO A 46 -0.03 -0.67 5.15
CA PRO A 46 0.34 -0.74 3.73
C PRO A 46 -0.91 -0.78 2.82
N ILE A 47 -0.73 -0.38 1.56
CA ILE A 47 -1.71 -0.63 0.49
C ILE A 47 -2.07 -2.13 0.44
N GLY A 48 -3.33 -2.44 0.14
CA GLY A 48 -3.84 -3.82 0.07
C GLY A 48 -4.11 -4.46 1.44
N THR A 49 -3.87 -3.74 2.56
CA THR A 49 -4.26 -4.26 3.88
C THR A 49 -5.77 -4.36 3.96
N GLU A 50 -6.28 -5.56 4.23
CA GLU A 50 -7.71 -5.78 4.52
C GLU A 50 -8.04 -5.19 5.90
N VAL A 51 -9.14 -4.43 5.95
CA VAL A 51 -9.61 -3.76 7.16
C VAL A 51 -11.11 -3.97 7.31
N ASP A 52 -11.55 -4.06 8.56
CA ASP A 52 -12.97 -4.09 8.92
C ASP A 52 -13.22 -3.25 10.17
N GLY A 53 -14.40 -2.70 10.32
CA GLY A 53 -14.75 -1.89 11.47
C GLY A 53 -16.05 -1.13 11.30
N GLU A 54 -16.42 -0.42 12.34
CA GLU A 54 -17.58 0.47 12.35
C GLU A 54 -17.23 1.81 11.73
N ILE A 55 -18.06 2.28 10.79
CA ILE A 55 -17.86 3.57 10.11
C ILE A 55 -18.75 4.62 10.74
N THR A 56 -18.16 5.75 11.13
CA THR A 56 -18.85 6.93 11.64
C THR A 56 -18.15 8.19 11.13
N ASP A 57 -18.91 9.10 10.53
CA ASP A 57 -18.43 10.43 10.09
C ASP A 57 -17.16 10.42 9.25
N GLY A 58 -17.03 9.46 8.31
CA GLY A 58 -15.88 9.35 7.40
C GLY A 58 -14.65 8.63 8.00
N TRP A 59 -14.81 8.03 9.19
CA TRP A 59 -13.76 7.26 9.87
C TRP A 59 -14.22 5.84 10.14
N MET A 60 -13.34 4.87 9.91
CA MET A 60 -13.53 3.48 10.33
C MET A 60 -12.75 3.24 11.61
N GLN A 61 -13.44 2.78 12.66
CA GLN A 61 -12.80 2.32 13.89
C GLN A 61 -12.28 0.90 13.67
N ILE A 62 -10.99 0.73 13.77
CA ILE A 62 -10.31 -0.58 13.78
C ILE A 62 -9.75 -0.87 15.17
N GLY A 63 -9.24 -2.07 15.43
CA GLY A 63 -8.93 -2.53 16.78
C GLY A 63 -8.09 -1.59 17.66
N ASP A 64 -7.14 -0.84 17.09
CA ASP A 64 -6.20 0.02 17.82
C ASP A 64 -6.28 1.51 17.45
N GLY A 65 -7.30 1.92 16.68
CA GLY A 65 -7.48 3.32 16.32
C GLY A 65 -8.47 3.55 15.20
N TYR A 66 -8.26 4.63 14.46
CA TYR A 66 -9.16 5.11 13.42
C TYR A 66 -8.42 5.32 12.10
N ILE A 67 -9.07 4.98 11.00
CA ILE A 67 -8.59 5.24 9.63
C ILE A 67 -9.63 6.03 8.85
N SER A 68 -9.18 6.93 7.96
CA SER A 68 -10.09 7.66 7.07
C SER A 68 -10.65 6.73 6.00
N THR A 69 -11.97 6.82 5.78
CA THR A 69 -12.66 6.03 4.73
C THR A 69 -12.35 6.52 3.32
N ASP A 70 -11.75 7.69 3.14
CA ASP A 70 -11.36 8.23 1.83
C ASP A 70 -10.24 7.41 1.15
N TYR A 71 -9.55 6.57 1.92
CA TYR A 71 -8.39 5.79 1.49
C TYR A 71 -8.60 4.27 1.60
N ILE A 72 -9.86 3.83 1.62
CA ILE A 72 -10.23 2.42 1.56
C ILE A 72 -11.21 2.17 0.41
N GLY A 73 -11.25 0.95 -0.10
CA GLY A 73 -12.13 0.52 -1.19
C GLY A 73 -12.55 -0.93 -1.05
N ASP A 74 -13.58 -1.31 -1.78
CA ASP A 74 -14.20 -2.65 -1.70
C ASP A 74 -13.37 -3.72 -2.43
N GLU A 75 -12.45 -3.32 -3.33
CA GLU A 75 -11.61 -4.22 -4.11
C GLU A 75 -10.16 -4.15 -3.65
N ASP A 76 -9.51 -5.32 -3.56
CA ASP A 76 -8.07 -5.38 -3.33
C ASP A 76 -7.32 -4.68 -4.48
N PRO A 77 -6.59 -3.58 -4.23
CA PRO A 77 -5.85 -2.85 -5.24
C PRO A 77 -4.63 -3.62 -5.77
N LEU A 78 -4.27 -4.75 -5.16
CA LEU A 78 -3.06 -5.50 -5.47
C LEU A 78 -3.38 -6.85 -6.13
N GLU A 79 -2.56 -7.23 -7.09
CA GLU A 79 -2.55 -8.54 -7.73
C GLU A 79 -1.16 -9.16 -7.61
N LEU A 80 -1.03 -10.28 -6.89
CA LEU A 80 0.25 -10.98 -6.75
C LEU A 80 0.71 -11.50 -8.11
N ILE A 81 1.88 -11.06 -8.56
CA ILE A 81 2.48 -11.46 -9.85
C ILE A 81 3.70 -12.35 -9.70
N GLY A 82 4.15 -12.61 -8.48
CA GLY A 82 5.19 -13.58 -8.20
C GLY A 82 6.16 -13.18 -7.10
N THR A 83 7.17 -14.01 -6.95
CA THR A 83 8.29 -13.77 -6.03
C THR A 83 9.54 -13.54 -6.86
N TRP A 84 10.09 -12.34 -6.78
CA TRP A 84 11.18 -11.89 -7.65
C TRP A 84 12.47 -11.65 -6.87
N ARG A 85 13.58 -11.72 -7.59
CA ARG A 85 14.87 -11.21 -7.13
C ARG A 85 14.86 -9.68 -7.20
N VAL A 86 15.22 -9.01 -6.11
CA VAL A 86 15.24 -7.55 -6.00
C VAL A 86 16.65 -7.10 -5.63
N THR A 87 17.32 -6.45 -6.55
CA THR A 87 18.63 -5.83 -6.37
C THR A 87 18.51 -4.31 -6.25
N ALA A 88 19.60 -3.58 -6.17
CA ALA A 88 19.58 -2.13 -6.13
C ALA A 88 20.72 -1.52 -6.97
N TYR A 89 20.47 -0.33 -7.53
CA TYR A 89 21.45 0.42 -8.30
C TYR A 89 21.55 1.87 -7.84
N ALA A 90 22.75 2.42 -8.01
CA ALA A 90 23.06 3.81 -7.72
C ALA A 90 22.91 4.70 -8.96
N TYR A 91 22.99 6.01 -8.76
CA TYR A 91 22.95 6.96 -9.86
C TYR A 91 24.12 6.76 -10.85
N THR A 92 23.79 6.58 -12.11
CA THR A 92 24.76 6.31 -13.18
C THR A 92 25.24 7.56 -13.93
N GLY A 93 24.71 8.73 -13.58
CA GLY A 93 24.97 9.98 -14.29
C GLY A 93 24.03 10.25 -15.47
N SER A 94 23.05 9.36 -15.71
CA SER A 94 22.16 9.39 -16.87
C SER A 94 20.69 9.33 -16.46
N ALA A 95 19.81 9.75 -17.37
CA ALA A 95 18.38 9.50 -17.26
C ALA A 95 18.06 8.00 -17.38
N CYS A 96 16.90 7.59 -16.86
CA CYS A 96 16.31 6.28 -17.04
C CYS A 96 15.98 6.00 -18.53
N ALA A 97 15.69 4.77 -18.87
CA ALA A 97 15.34 4.36 -20.21
C ALA A 97 14.03 4.99 -20.75
N ASN A 98 13.15 5.46 -19.85
CA ASN A 98 11.96 6.26 -20.22
C ASN A 98 12.26 7.74 -20.53
N GLY A 99 13.50 8.20 -20.30
CA GLY A 99 13.96 9.58 -20.51
C GLY A 99 13.87 10.51 -19.31
N GLU A 100 13.28 10.07 -18.20
CA GLU A 100 13.20 10.83 -16.95
C GLU A 100 14.42 10.59 -16.05
N MET A 101 14.70 11.51 -15.14
CA MET A 101 15.72 11.28 -14.12
C MET A 101 15.22 10.31 -13.07
N PRO A 102 16.08 9.40 -12.56
CA PRO A 102 15.68 8.48 -11.51
C PRO A 102 15.39 9.21 -10.19
N GLU A 103 14.34 8.78 -9.50
CA GLU A 103 13.86 9.34 -8.25
C GLU A 103 13.84 8.28 -7.14
N MET A 104 14.45 8.60 -5.99
CA MET A 104 14.40 7.71 -4.82
C MET A 104 12.97 7.53 -4.32
N GLY A 105 12.63 6.30 -3.95
CA GLY A 105 11.29 5.96 -3.49
C GLY A 105 10.27 5.76 -4.61
N ARG A 106 10.61 6.09 -5.88
CA ARG A 106 9.75 5.92 -7.05
C ARG A 106 10.31 4.91 -8.05
N THR A 107 11.56 5.06 -8.44
CA THR A 107 12.12 4.41 -9.64
C THR A 107 12.55 2.98 -9.41
N ILE A 108 12.18 2.10 -10.35
CA ILE A 108 12.79 0.77 -10.54
C ILE A 108 13.14 0.55 -12.00
N ALA A 109 14.12 -0.35 -12.23
CA ALA A 109 14.37 -0.96 -13.52
C ALA A 109 13.71 -2.35 -13.60
N HIS A 110 13.03 -2.63 -14.73
CA HIS A 110 12.47 -3.93 -15.06
C HIS A 110 12.38 -4.11 -16.57
N ASN A 111 12.67 -5.32 -17.10
CA ASN A 111 12.89 -5.50 -18.54
C ASN A 111 11.64 -5.74 -19.38
N SER A 112 10.54 -6.25 -18.83
CA SER A 112 9.35 -6.65 -19.60
C SER A 112 8.10 -5.85 -19.30
N LEU A 113 7.91 -5.32 -18.09
CA LEU A 113 6.76 -4.49 -17.78
C LEU A 113 6.85 -3.15 -18.51
N PRO A 114 5.73 -2.61 -19.02
CA PRO A 114 5.68 -1.26 -19.60
C PRO A 114 6.21 -0.19 -18.65
N PHE A 115 6.75 0.91 -19.20
CA PHE A 115 7.03 2.10 -18.41
C PHE A 115 5.74 2.66 -17.82
N GLY A 116 5.82 3.18 -16.58
CA GLY A 116 4.67 3.66 -15.82
C GLY A 116 3.92 2.57 -15.07
N THR A 117 4.23 1.27 -15.29
CA THR A 117 3.66 0.20 -14.47
C THR A 117 4.09 0.38 -13.02
N ARG A 118 3.12 0.34 -12.11
CA ARG A 118 3.37 0.42 -10.67
C ARG A 118 3.27 -0.97 -10.06
N ILE A 119 4.28 -1.31 -9.27
CA ILE A 119 4.31 -2.55 -8.50
C ILE A 119 4.52 -2.24 -7.02
N TYR A 120 3.87 -3.01 -6.17
CA TYR A 120 4.19 -3.03 -4.75
C TYR A 120 5.21 -4.12 -4.48
N ILE A 121 6.28 -3.77 -3.80
CA ILE A 121 7.35 -4.68 -3.38
C ILE A 121 7.26 -4.86 -1.88
N GLU A 122 7.17 -6.09 -1.41
CA GLU A 122 7.08 -6.43 0.01
C GLU A 122 8.17 -5.74 0.84
N GLY A 123 7.74 -5.01 1.88
CA GLY A 123 8.66 -4.30 2.79
C GLY A 123 9.32 -3.06 2.20
N VAL A 124 9.02 -2.70 0.94
CA VAL A 124 9.59 -1.54 0.24
C VAL A 124 8.52 -0.50 -0.09
N GLY A 125 7.33 -0.96 -0.53
CA GLY A 125 6.24 -0.11 -0.98
C GLY A 125 6.11 -0.03 -2.49
N VAL A 126 5.25 0.89 -2.98
CA VAL A 126 4.97 1.06 -4.40
C VAL A 126 6.14 1.71 -5.13
N ARG A 127 6.47 1.17 -6.29
CA ARG A 127 7.51 1.67 -7.21
C ARG A 127 6.99 1.66 -8.64
N GLU A 128 7.58 2.51 -9.46
CA GLU A 128 7.22 2.67 -10.88
C GLU A 128 8.35 2.20 -11.79
N VAL A 129 7.99 1.46 -12.82
CA VAL A 129 8.93 1.04 -13.87
C VAL A 129 9.30 2.22 -14.73
N MET A 130 10.51 2.74 -14.56
CA MET A 130 11.05 3.88 -15.32
C MET A 130 12.29 3.52 -16.10
N ASP A 131 12.98 2.44 -15.71
CA ASP A 131 14.27 2.08 -16.29
C ASP A 131 14.31 0.63 -16.79
N ARG A 132 15.39 0.29 -17.48
CA ARG A 132 15.70 -1.05 -17.99
C ARG A 132 17.04 -1.49 -17.42
N GLY A 133 17.12 -2.76 -17.07
CA GLY A 133 18.36 -3.38 -16.63
C GLY A 133 19.03 -4.22 -17.71
N PRO A 134 20.13 -4.88 -17.37
CA PRO A 134 20.79 -5.81 -18.27
C PRO A 134 19.86 -6.92 -18.77
N ALA A 135 19.84 -7.16 -20.08
CA ALA A 135 18.88 -8.06 -20.72
C ALA A 135 18.95 -9.53 -20.23
N TYR A 136 20.04 -9.92 -19.59
CA TYR A 136 20.21 -11.29 -19.07
C TYR A 136 19.52 -11.55 -17.72
N LEU A 137 18.96 -10.52 -17.06
CA LEU A 137 18.38 -10.68 -15.73
C LEU A 137 16.95 -11.25 -15.72
N GLY A 138 16.33 -11.44 -16.89
CA GLY A 138 15.01 -12.10 -16.99
C GLY A 138 13.84 -11.23 -16.54
N THR A 139 12.70 -11.87 -16.27
CA THR A 139 11.41 -11.21 -15.97
C THR A 139 10.99 -11.29 -14.51
N GLU A 140 11.60 -12.16 -13.72
CA GLU A 140 11.35 -12.30 -12.27
C GLU A 140 12.44 -11.56 -11.48
N TRP A 141 12.73 -10.34 -11.90
CA TRP A 141 13.76 -9.49 -11.33
C TRP A 141 13.37 -8.02 -11.47
N CYS A 142 13.72 -7.22 -10.46
CA CYS A 142 13.73 -5.76 -10.57
C CYS A 142 14.91 -5.16 -9.81
N ASP A 143 15.26 -3.92 -10.16
CA ASP A 143 16.37 -3.18 -9.56
C ASP A 143 15.87 -1.87 -8.97
N LEU A 144 16.04 -1.70 -7.66
CA LEU A 144 15.62 -0.49 -6.93
C LEU A 144 16.63 0.63 -7.15
N TYR A 145 16.16 1.82 -7.48
CA TYR A 145 16.98 3.01 -7.43
C TYR A 145 17.14 3.50 -5.98
N LEU A 146 18.34 3.43 -5.43
CA LEU A 146 18.68 3.92 -4.09
C LEU A 146 19.61 5.14 -4.12
N GLY A 147 20.07 5.55 -5.32
CA GLY A 147 20.88 6.76 -5.52
C GLY A 147 22.34 6.65 -5.08
N ASP A 148 22.64 5.96 -4.00
CA ASP A 148 23.96 5.84 -3.40
C ASP A 148 24.49 4.41 -3.43
N VAL A 149 25.81 4.24 -3.69
CA VAL A 149 26.45 2.92 -3.78
C VAL A 149 26.47 2.19 -2.44
N ALA A 150 26.66 2.89 -1.32
CA ALA A 150 26.68 2.27 -0.01
C ALA A 150 25.31 1.71 0.37
N GLU A 151 24.23 2.44 0.04
CA GLU A 151 22.85 1.97 0.22
C GLU A 151 22.58 0.72 -0.64
N CYS A 152 23.06 0.68 -1.88
CA CYS A 152 22.92 -0.48 -2.75
C CYS A 152 23.68 -1.71 -2.19
N VAL A 153 24.87 -1.52 -1.65
CA VAL A 153 25.65 -2.59 -1.00
C VAL A 153 24.96 -3.10 0.25
N ASN A 154 24.41 -2.20 1.07
CA ASN A 154 23.63 -2.56 2.27
C ASN A 154 22.35 -3.30 1.93
N TRP A 155 21.69 -2.92 0.83
CA TRP A 155 20.50 -3.61 0.32
C TRP A 155 20.84 -5.04 -0.11
N GLY A 156 21.90 -5.19 -0.89
CA GLY A 156 22.36 -6.48 -1.41
C GLY A 156 21.42 -7.08 -2.46
N ASP A 157 21.17 -8.37 -2.33
CA ASP A 157 20.36 -9.20 -3.23
C ASP A 157 19.30 -9.91 -2.39
N GLN A 158 18.04 -9.60 -2.63
CA GLN A 158 16.91 -10.08 -1.83
C GLN A 158 15.86 -10.76 -2.71
N THR A 159 15.04 -11.60 -2.11
CA THR A 159 13.85 -12.18 -2.73
C THR A 159 12.62 -11.59 -2.04
N ARG A 160 11.66 -11.07 -2.83
CA ARG A 160 10.45 -10.40 -2.34
C ARG A 160 9.22 -10.82 -3.13
N GLU A 161 8.08 -10.84 -2.50
CA GLU A 161 6.80 -10.91 -3.20
C GLU A 161 6.51 -9.57 -3.88
N ILE A 162 5.95 -9.67 -5.09
CA ILE A 162 5.66 -8.52 -5.96
C ILE A 162 4.21 -8.56 -6.37
N TRP A 163 3.54 -7.43 -6.24
CA TRP A 163 2.16 -7.24 -6.68
C TRP A 163 2.07 -6.14 -7.73
N LEU A 164 1.22 -6.33 -8.71
CA LEU A 164 0.79 -5.27 -9.60
C LEU A 164 -0.21 -4.37 -8.85
N VAL A 165 -0.04 -3.06 -8.95
CA VAL A 165 -1.04 -2.08 -8.49
C VAL A 165 -2.03 -1.85 -9.62
N LYS A 166 -3.34 -2.10 -9.36
CA LYS A 166 -4.45 -1.98 -10.32
C LYS A 166 -4.90 -0.54 -10.51
#